data_b523c504d4490a469ae682338984b835
#
_entry.id   b523c504d4490a469ae682338984b835
#
_cell.length_a   1.000
_cell.length_b   1.000
_cell.length_c   1.000
_cell.angle_alpha   90.00
_cell.angle_beta   90.00
_cell.angle_gamma   90.00
#
_symmetry.space_group_name_H-M   'P 1'
#
loop_
_entity.id
_entity.type
_entity.pdbx_description
1 polymer ?
#
loop_
_entity_poly.entity_id
_entity_poly.type
_entity_poly.pdbx_seq_one_letter_code
_entity_poly.pdbx_strand_id
1 'polypeptide(L)'
;MKTRVEIASPAPQILASSHAEQERGPRKRPVKERVVLSWSGGKDSAMAAYQLLASRKYEIIELVTTVTEEFDRISMHGVRRELLEQQAEYLGIPLRIMMIPKDCTNEIYEARMRETLGHFKAQGITKMAFGDLFLQDVKQYRDEHLAHAGMTGLYPLWMRDTDELVRTFIGLGFKAILACVDTEAIDASFAGREIDHALLADLPESADPCGEYGEYHSFVYAGPIFKEAIACKAGELIRRTPRFNYCDIVRATAPS
;
A
#
# COMPACT_ATOMS: atom_id res chain seq x y z
N MET A 1 49.42 -37.72 -68.36
CA MET A 1 48.62 -36.52 -68.67
C MET A 1 47.18 -36.83 -68.28
N LYS A 2 46.73 -36.27 -67.15
CA LYS A 2 45.34 -36.40 -66.64
C LYS A 2 44.71 -35.02 -66.71
N THR A 3 43.77 -34.87 -67.60
CA THR A 3 42.98 -33.64 -67.76
C THR A 3 41.98 -33.51 -66.67
N ARG A 4 41.98 -32.38 -65.96
CA ARG A 4 41.05 -32.02 -64.86
C ARG A 4 39.91 -31.23 -65.52
N VAL A 5 38.69 -31.75 -65.40
CA VAL A 5 37.46 -31.06 -65.79
C VAL A 5 36.98 -30.25 -64.62
N GLU A 6 36.93 -28.93 -64.78
CA GLU A 6 36.29 -28.02 -63.78
C GLU A 6 34.79 -28.00 -64.01
N ILE A 7 34.04 -28.35 -62.95
CA ILE A 7 32.59 -28.25 -62.97
C ILE A 7 32.25 -26.93 -62.25
N ALA A 8 31.68 -25.96 -62.95
CA ALA A 8 31.17 -24.72 -62.43
C ALA A 8 29.90 -24.96 -61.62
N SER A 9 29.91 -24.51 -60.42
CA SER A 9 28.74 -24.53 -59.50
C SER A 9 27.83 -23.32 -59.78
N PRO A 10 26.50 -23.47 -59.89
CA PRO A 10 25.62 -22.35 -60.13
C PRO A 10 25.40 -21.55 -58.77
N ALA A 11 25.42 -20.23 -58.89
CA ALA A 11 25.14 -19.30 -57.75
C ALA A 11 23.71 -19.46 -57.26
N PRO A 12 23.49 -19.28 -55.91
CA PRO A 12 22.14 -19.34 -55.34
C PRO A 12 21.33 -18.09 -55.74
N GLN A 13 20.16 -18.31 -56.32
CA GLN A 13 19.16 -17.28 -56.54
C GLN A 13 18.60 -16.82 -55.20
N ILE A 14 18.78 -15.54 -54.84
CA ILE A 14 18.17 -14.89 -53.73
C ILE A 14 16.70 -14.64 -54.08
N LEU A 15 15.81 -15.48 -53.52
CA LEU A 15 14.38 -15.22 -53.51
C LEU A 15 14.12 -14.03 -52.55
N ALA A 16 13.82 -12.88 -53.11
CA ALA A 16 13.31 -11.73 -52.39
C ALA A 16 11.92 -12.06 -51.89
N SER A 17 11.82 -12.50 -50.62
CA SER A 17 10.56 -12.59 -49.90
C SER A 17 10.15 -11.16 -49.50
N SER A 18 9.16 -10.64 -50.24
CA SER A 18 8.43 -9.43 -49.87
C SER A 18 7.66 -9.70 -48.57
N HIS A 19 8.28 -9.41 -47.43
CA HIS A 19 7.53 -9.32 -46.18
C HIS A 19 6.68 -8.05 -46.24
N ALA A 20 5.39 -8.24 -46.53
CA ALA A 20 4.39 -7.23 -46.29
C ALA A 20 4.46 -6.86 -44.78
N GLU A 21 5.04 -5.72 -44.47
CA GLU A 21 4.86 -5.06 -43.16
C GLU A 21 3.38 -4.76 -43.01
N GLN A 22 2.65 -5.67 -42.32
CA GLN A 22 1.34 -5.35 -41.82
C GLN A 22 1.54 -4.25 -40.78
N GLU A 23 1.17 -3.03 -41.14
CA GLU A 23 1.03 -1.89 -40.21
C GLU A 23 0.13 -2.31 -39.05
N ARG A 24 0.76 -2.66 -37.93
CA ARG A 24 0.06 -2.85 -36.68
C ARG A 24 -0.42 -1.47 -36.26
N GLY A 25 -1.70 -1.18 -36.48
CA GLY A 25 -2.34 0.02 -36.00
C GLY A 25 -2.06 0.25 -34.50
N PRO A 26 -2.20 1.48 -34.00
CA PRO A 26 -1.83 1.83 -32.61
C PRO A 26 -2.51 0.87 -31.65
N ARG A 27 -1.70 0.08 -30.91
CA ARG A 27 -2.19 -0.79 -29.82
C ARG A 27 -2.90 0.09 -28.80
N LYS A 28 -4.21 -0.02 -28.72
CA LYS A 28 -4.98 0.63 -27.63
C LYS A 28 -4.35 0.21 -26.33
N ARG A 29 -3.88 1.17 -25.51
CA ARG A 29 -3.41 0.88 -24.15
C ARG A 29 -4.55 0.16 -23.42
N PRO A 30 -4.29 -0.96 -22.74
CA PRO A 30 -5.34 -1.64 -21.99
C PRO A 30 -5.93 -0.65 -20.98
N VAL A 31 -7.26 -0.57 -20.94
CA VAL A 31 -7.96 0.25 -19.95
C VAL A 31 -7.66 -0.34 -18.58
N LYS A 32 -7.11 0.48 -17.69
CA LYS A 32 -6.83 0.06 -16.32
C LYS A 32 -8.14 -0.14 -15.56
N GLU A 33 -8.17 -1.16 -14.72
CA GLU A 33 -9.30 -1.40 -13.82
C GLU A 33 -9.25 -0.41 -12.66
N ARG A 34 -10.36 0.30 -12.44
CA ARG A 34 -10.49 1.31 -11.37
C ARG A 34 -10.71 0.63 -10.03
N VAL A 35 -9.91 1.00 -9.04
CA VAL A 35 -9.98 0.45 -7.68
C VAL A 35 -9.91 1.58 -6.65
N VAL A 36 -10.48 1.36 -5.48
CA VAL A 36 -10.24 2.18 -4.28
C VAL A 36 -9.27 1.43 -3.37
N LEU A 37 -8.49 2.16 -2.58
CA LEU A 37 -7.53 1.55 -1.66
C LEU A 37 -7.84 1.97 -0.22
N SER A 38 -7.98 0.98 0.67
CA SER A 38 -7.99 1.21 2.11
C SER A 38 -6.63 1.74 2.54
N TRP A 39 -6.61 2.97 3.10
CA TRP A 39 -5.39 3.71 3.37
C TRP A 39 -5.24 4.04 4.84
N SER A 40 -4.31 3.38 5.52
CA SER A 40 -3.96 3.68 6.91
C SER A 40 -2.78 4.66 7.03
N GLY A 41 -2.09 4.94 5.92
CA GLY A 41 -0.83 5.69 5.91
C GLY A 41 0.39 4.90 6.39
N GLY A 42 0.18 3.64 6.77
CA GLY A 42 1.21 2.74 7.25
C GLY A 42 1.88 1.93 6.13
N LYS A 43 2.88 1.15 6.53
CA LYS A 43 3.75 0.34 5.68
C LYS A 43 2.97 -0.54 4.68
N ASP A 44 1.96 -1.28 5.16
CA ASP A 44 1.26 -2.27 4.35
C ASP A 44 0.37 -1.62 3.30
N SER A 45 -0.37 -0.55 3.68
CA SER A 45 -1.14 0.23 2.69
C SER A 45 -0.24 0.88 1.64
N ALA A 46 0.98 1.35 2.02
CA ALA A 46 1.95 1.90 1.08
C ALA A 46 2.53 0.83 0.14
N MET A 47 2.84 -0.36 0.65
CA MET A 47 3.29 -1.49 -0.18
C MET A 47 2.19 -1.99 -1.11
N ALA A 48 0.93 -2.04 -0.65
CA ALA A 48 -0.21 -2.37 -1.50
C ALA A 48 -0.39 -1.36 -2.64
N ALA A 49 -0.29 -0.05 -2.34
CA ALA A 49 -0.29 1.01 -3.35
C ALA A 49 0.84 0.81 -4.37
N TYR A 50 2.06 0.57 -3.91
CA TYR A 50 3.21 0.31 -4.78
C TYR A 50 2.97 -0.87 -5.73
N GLN A 51 2.48 -1.99 -5.24
CA GLN A 51 2.19 -3.18 -6.05
C GLN A 51 1.11 -2.91 -7.09
N LEU A 52 0.04 -2.21 -6.72
CA LEU A 52 -1.04 -1.85 -7.64
C LEU A 52 -0.54 -0.93 -8.76
N LEU A 53 0.21 0.11 -8.41
CA LEU A 53 0.78 1.07 -9.37
C LEU A 53 1.80 0.40 -10.31
N ALA A 54 2.69 -0.45 -9.76
CA ALA A 54 3.69 -1.19 -10.53
C ALA A 54 3.08 -2.21 -11.50
N SER A 55 1.94 -2.83 -11.15
CA SER A 55 1.25 -3.81 -11.98
C SER A 55 0.74 -3.26 -13.31
N ARG A 56 0.52 -1.94 -13.41
CA ARG A 56 -0.09 -1.22 -14.54
C ARG A 56 -1.48 -1.72 -14.95
N LYS A 57 -2.07 -2.65 -14.20
CA LYS A 57 -3.41 -3.20 -14.44
C LYS A 57 -4.49 -2.35 -13.78
N TYR A 58 -4.14 -1.68 -12.69
CA TYR A 58 -5.06 -0.95 -11.84
C TYR A 58 -4.81 0.55 -11.89
N GLU A 59 -5.87 1.31 -11.65
CA GLU A 59 -5.86 2.74 -11.39
C GLU A 59 -6.49 2.97 -10.03
N ILE A 60 -5.69 3.41 -9.05
CA ILE A 60 -6.21 3.78 -7.72
C ILE A 60 -6.85 5.16 -7.88
N ILE A 61 -8.17 5.21 -7.76
CA ILE A 61 -8.94 6.43 -8.01
C ILE A 61 -9.18 7.24 -6.73
N GLU A 62 -9.21 6.58 -5.58
CA GLU A 62 -9.42 7.21 -4.29
C GLU A 62 -8.82 6.35 -3.17
N LEU A 63 -8.27 7.01 -2.16
CA LEU A 63 -7.87 6.41 -0.89
C LEU A 63 -9.03 6.52 0.10
N VAL A 64 -9.24 5.51 0.94
CA VAL A 64 -10.27 5.52 1.99
C VAL A 64 -9.62 5.31 3.33
N THR A 65 -9.85 6.22 4.26
CA THR A 65 -9.33 6.11 5.63
C THR A 65 -10.43 6.33 6.66
N THR A 66 -10.22 5.83 7.88
CA THR A 66 -11.10 6.01 9.02
C THR A 66 -10.44 6.94 10.04
N VAL A 67 -11.14 8.01 10.41
CA VAL A 67 -10.67 9.00 11.39
C VAL A 67 -11.64 9.02 12.57
N THR A 68 -11.09 9.03 13.78
CA THR A 68 -11.88 9.22 15.02
C THR A 68 -12.14 10.70 15.21
N GLU A 69 -13.41 11.08 15.21
CA GLU A 69 -13.88 12.48 15.23
C GLU A 69 -13.26 13.30 16.34
N GLU A 70 -13.36 12.81 17.59
CA GLU A 70 -12.93 13.55 18.79
C GLU A 70 -11.42 13.76 18.88
N PHE A 71 -10.63 12.95 18.16
CA PHE A 71 -9.17 13.02 18.20
C PHE A 71 -8.57 13.65 16.95
N ASP A 72 -9.34 13.76 15.87
CA ASP A 72 -8.86 14.15 14.54
C ASP A 72 -7.62 13.34 14.11
N ARG A 73 -7.67 12.03 14.40
CA ARG A 73 -6.59 11.07 14.16
C ARG A 73 -7.10 9.81 13.49
N ILE A 74 -6.20 9.17 12.74
CA ILE A 74 -6.46 7.87 12.15
C ILE A 74 -6.79 6.87 13.25
N SER A 75 -7.90 6.17 13.06
CA SER A 75 -8.31 5.11 13.96
C SER A 75 -7.21 4.05 14.07
N MET A 76 -6.94 3.54 15.26
CA MET A 76 -5.89 2.58 15.63
C MET A 76 -4.46 3.15 15.54
N HIS A 77 -4.07 3.78 14.44
CA HIS A 77 -2.70 4.28 14.22
C HIS A 77 -2.37 5.53 15.05
N GLY A 78 -3.37 6.35 15.40
CA GLY A 78 -3.19 7.58 16.14
C GLY A 78 -2.48 8.72 15.42
N VAL A 79 -2.18 8.55 14.13
CA VAL A 79 -1.54 9.57 13.29
C VAL A 79 -2.50 10.72 13.02
N ARG A 80 -2.00 11.94 13.01
CA ARG A 80 -2.77 13.16 12.73
C ARG A 80 -3.35 13.13 11.32
N ARG A 81 -4.60 13.53 11.15
CA ARG A 81 -5.29 13.59 9.85
C ARG A 81 -4.51 14.42 8.83
N GLU A 82 -3.97 15.57 9.24
CA GLU A 82 -3.19 16.46 8.36
C GLU A 82 -2.00 15.78 7.67
N LEU A 83 -1.38 14.78 8.32
CA LEU A 83 -0.28 14.03 7.73
C LEU A 83 -0.77 13.05 6.67
N LEU A 84 -1.96 12.45 6.86
CA LEU A 84 -2.56 11.60 5.82
C LEU A 84 -3.03 12.41 4.61
N GLU A 85 -3.60 13.58 4.84
CA GLU A 85 -3.98 14.48 3.76
C GLU A 85 -2.75 14.86 2.93
N GLN A 86 -1.61 15.09 3.57
CA GLN A 86 -0.35 15.34 2.88
C GLN A 86 0.18 14.10 2.13
N GLN A 87 0.03 12.89 2.69
CA GLN A 87 0.35 11.66 1.94
C GLN A 87 -0.47 11.57 0.65
N ALA A 88 -1.79 11.79 0.75
CA ALA A 88 -2.69 11.72 -0.39
C ALA A 88 -2.34 12.77 -1.47
N GLU A 89 -2.01 13.99 -1.05
CA GLU A 89 -1.53 15.05 -1.94
C GLU A 89 -0.24 14.64 -2.66
N TYR A 90 0.72 14.03 -1.92
CA TYR A 90 2.00 13.62 -2.50
C TYR A 90 1.92 12.35 -3.35
N LEU A 91 0.90 11.52 -3.13
CA LEU A 91 0.52 10.43 -4.04
C LEU A 91 -0.20 10.94 -5.29
N GLY A 92 -0.83 12.12 -5.23
CA GLY A 92 -1.70 12.63 -6.28
C GLY A 92 -3.02 11.87 -6.39
N ILE A 93 -3.49 11.25 -5.30
CA ILE A 93 -4.71 10.43 -5.24
C ILE A 93 -5.65 11.06 -4.21
N PRO A 94 -6.94 11.32 -4.54
CA PRO A 94 -7.91 11.87 -3.59
C PRO A 94 -8.07 11.00 -2.34
N LEU A 95 -8.29 11.62 -1.19
CA LEU A 95 -8.53 10.96 0.09
C LEU A 95 -9.97 11.15 0.53
N ARG A 96 -10.68 10.05 0.75
CA ARG A 96 -11.98 10.02 1.41
C ARG A 96 -11.81 9.65 2.87
N ILE A 97 -12.30 10.52 3.73
CA ILE A 97 -12.27 10.30 5.18
C ILE A 97 -13.65 9.79 5.63
N MET A 98 -13.65 8.62 6.25
CA MET A 98 -14.80 8.06 6.94
C MET A 98 -14.68 8.42 8.42
N MET A 99 -15.50 9.36 8.89
CA MET A 99 -15.49 9.78 10.28
C MET A 99 -16.26 8.78 11.15
N ILE A 100 -15.67 8.40 12.29
CA ILE A 100 -16.30 7.53 13.29
C ILE A 100 -16.17 8.15 14.69
N PRO A 101 -17.16 7.97 15.58
CA PRO A 101 -17.05 8.41 16.95
C PRO A 101 -16.01 7.59 17.74
N LYS A 102 -15.52 8.12 18.84
CA LYS A 102 -14.56 7.45 19.75
C LYS A 102 -15.06 6.07 20.22
N ASP A 103 -16.34 5.98 20.58
CA ASP A 103 -16.96 4.74 21.05
C ASP A 103 -17.75 4.07 19.91
N CYS A 104 -17.09 3.93 18.75
CA CYS A 104 -17.68 3.37 17.55
C CYS A 104 -18.01 1.88 17.75
N THR A 105 -19.30 1.54 17.71
CA THR A 105 -19.74 0.14 17.66
C THR A 105 -19.59 -0.43 16.24
N ASN A 106 -19.64 -1.76 16.15
CA ASN A 106 -19.60 -2.42 14.83
C ASN A 106 -20.73 -1.95 13.92
N GLU A 107 -21.94 -1.75 14.47
CA GLU A 107 -23.12 -1.29 13.69
C GLU A 107 -22.89 0.11 13.10
N ILE A 108 -22.28 1.03 13.88
CA ILE A 108 -21.94 2.38 13.41
C ILE A 108 -20.88 2.29 12.32
N TYR A 109 -19.81 1.52 12.55
CA TYR A 109 -18.75 1.33 11.56
C TYR A 109 -19.28 0.74 10.26
N GLU A 110 -20.09 -0.31 10.33
CA GLU A 110 -20.69 -0.97 9.16
C GLU A 110 -21.65 -0.05 8.40
N ALA A 111 -22.41 0.79 9.11
CA ALA A 111 -23.29 1.77 8.47
C ALA A 111 -22.48 2.79 7.67
N ARG A 112 -21.40 3.33 8.23
CA ARG A 112 -20.49 4.28 7.55
C ARG A 112 -19.76 3.62 6.38
N MET A 113 -19.30 2.37 6.56
CA MET A 113 -18.66 1.62 5.49
C MET A 113 -19.64 1.35 4.33
N ARG A 114 -20.87 0.95 4.64
CA ARG A 114 -21.93 0.72 3.61
C ARG A 114 -22.23 1.98 2.80
N GLU A 115 -22.31 3.13 3.46
CA GLU A 115 -22.48 4.43 2.78
C GLU A 115 -21.30 4.71 1.84
N THR A 116 -20.07 4.52 2.33
CA THR A 116 -18.83 4.71 1.57
C THR A 116 -18.76 3.78 0.35
N LEU A 117 -19.05 2.49 0.53
CA LEU A 117 -19.06 1.51 -0.56
C LEU A 117 -20.17 1.79 -1.58
N GLY A 118 -21.36 2.23 -1.12
CA GLY A 118 -22.47 2.64 -1.98
C GLY A 118 -22.10 3.80 -2.91
N HIS A 119 -21.33 4.76 -2.40
CA HIS A 119 -20.80 5.86 -3.20
C HIS A 119 -19.88 5.36 -4.34
N PHE A 120 -18.98 4.44 -4.06
CA PHE A 120 -18.09 3.88 -5.08
C PHE A 120 -18.82 3.04 -6.10
N LYS A 121 -19.77 2.22 -5.65
CA LYS A 121 -20.60 1.42 -6.54
C LYS A 121 -21.40 2.28 -7.53
N ALA A 122 -21.93 3.40 -7.06
CA ALA A 122 -22.65 4.35 -7.93
C ALA A 122 -21.76 4.94 -9.04
N GLN A 123 -20.44 4.95 -8.85
CA GLN A 123 -19.43 5.36 -9.84
C GLN A 123 -18.94 4.19 -10.72
N GLY A 124 -19.53 3.00 -10.57
CA GLY A 124 -19.15 1.81 -11.32
C GLY A 124 -17.85 1.14 -10.82
N ILE A 125 -17.40 1.46 -9.61
CA ILE A 125 -16.23 0.82 -9.00
C ILE A 125 -16.68 -0.44 -8.28
N THR A 126 -16.00 -1.54 -8.56
CA THR A 126 -16.37 -2.87 -8.06
C THR A 126 -15.28 -3.52 -7.20
N LYS A 127 -14.14 -2.85 -7.00
CA LYS A 127 -13.02 -3.39 -6.23
C LYS A 127 -12.50 -2.42 -5.19
N MET A 128 -12.22 -2.95 -4.00
CA MET A 128 -11.49 -2.26 -2.96
C MET A 128 -10.26 -3.07 -2.57
N ALA A 129 -9.10 -2.41 -2.54
CA ALA A 129 -7.83 -3.03 -2.19
C ALA A 129 -7.48 -2.80 -0.71
N PHE A 130 -6.76 -3.75 -0.13
CA PHE A 130 -6.30 -3.74 1.25
C PHE A 130 -4.86 -4.20 1.35
N GLY A 131 -4.17 -3.76 2.40
CA GLY A 131 -2.79 -4.14 2.69
C GLY A 131 -2.65 -5.35 3.61
N ASP A 132 -3.73 -6.12 3.84
CA ASP A 132 -3.70 -7.30 4.74
C ASP A 132 -2.76 -8.38 4.20
N LEU A 133 -2.03 -9.06 5.11
CA LEU A 133 -1.00 -10.04 4.75
C LEU A 133 -1.49 -11.48 4.86
N PHE A 134 -1.99 -11.91 6.04
CA PHE A 134 -2.39 -13.31 6.25
C PHE A 134 -3.52 -13.54 7.26
N LEU A 135 -4.07 -12.50 7.92
CA LEU A 135 -5.15 -12.66 8.89
C LEU A 135 -6.46 -13.05 8.18
N GLN A 136 -6.76 -14.35 8.18
CA GLN A 136 -7.86 -14.94 7.42
C GLN A 136 -9.24 -14.43 7.88
N ASP A 137 -9.44 -14.26 9.18
CA ASP A 137 -10.68 -13.74 9.77
C ASP A 137 -10.95 -12.29 9.36
N VAL A 138 -9.92 -11.45 9.35
CA VAL A 138 -10.00 -10.06 8.88
C VAL A 138 -10.36 -10.01 7.39
N LYS A 139 -9.69 -10.83 6.58
CA LYS A 139 -9.99 -10.93 5.15
C LYS A 139 -11.42 -11.39 4.90
N GLN A 140 -11.87 -12.45 5.59
CA GLN A 140 -13.23 -12.96 5.45
C GLN A 140 -14.26 -11.89 5.83
N TYR A 141 -14.08 -11.19 6.95
CA TYR A 141 -14.94 -10.10 7.36
C TYR A 141 -15.06 -9.02 6.27
N ARG A 142 -13.91 -8.62 5.66
CA ARG A 142 -13.90 -7.63 4.57
C ARG A 142 -14.64 -8.14 3.32
N ASP A 143 -14.36 -9.38 2.91
CA ASP A 143 -14.96 -9.98 1.72
C ASP A 143 -16.49 -10.08 1.86
N GLU A 144 -17.00 -10.47 3.05
CA GLU A 144 -18.43 -10.53 3.33
C GLU A 144 -19.10 -9.15 3.22
N HIS A 145 -18.50 -8.10 3.81
CA HIS A 145 -19.04 -6.74 3.75
C HIS A 145 -18.99 -6.15 2.32
N LEU A 146 -17.93 -6.42 1.57
CA LEU A 146 -17.83 -6.01 0.18
C LEU A 146 -18.86 -6.73 -0.69
N ALA A 147 -19.07 -8.03 -0.47
CA ALA A 147 -20.05 -8.82 -1.23
C ALA A 147 -21.48 -8.28 -1.06
N HIS A 148 -21.87 -7.84 0.15
CA HIS A 148 -23.16 -7.18 0.38
C HIS A 148 -23.31 -5.87 -0.42
N ALA A 149 -22.21 -5.16 -0.70
CA ALA A 149 -22.21 -3.99 -1.57
C ALA A 149 -22.09 -4.35 -3.06
N GLY A 150 -21.93 -5.64 -3.41
CA GLY A 150 -21.64 -6.10 -4.77
C GLY A 150 -20.26 -5.68 -5.26
N MET A 151 -19.30 -5.62 -4.35
CA MET A 151 -17.89 -5.34 -4.60
C MET A 151 -17.04 -6.56 -4.21
N THR A 152 -15.76 -6.56 -4.59
CA THR A 152 -14.79 -7.61 -4.26
C THR A 152 -13.53 -7.03 -3.66
N GLY A 153 -12.89 -7.78 -2.74
CA GLY A 153 -11.61 -7.45 -2.16
C GLY A 153 -10.45 -7.75 -3.11
N LEU A 154 -9.41 -6.93 -3.04
CA LEU A 154 -8.14 -7.13 -3.72
C LEU A 154 -7.03 -7.02 -2.67
N TYR A 155 -6.21 -8.06 -2.57
CA TYR A 155 -5.19 -8.20 -1.53
C TYR A 155 -3.80 -8.38 -2.16
N PRO A 156 -3.13 -7.29 -2.59
CA PRO A 156 -1.87 -7.38 -3.35
C PRO A 156 -0.71 -8.03 -2.59
N LEU A 157 -0.80 -8.04 -1.25
CA LEU A 157 0.26 -8.54 -0.36
C LEU A 157 -0.07 -9.90 0.26
N TRP A 158 -1.23 -10.49 -0.09
CA TRP A 158 -1.74 -11.68 0.57
C TRP A 158 -0.76 -12.86 0.51
N MET A 159 -0.51 -13.47 1.68
CA MET A 159 0.41 -14.61 1.88
C MET A 159 1.86 -14.32 1.48
N ARG A 160 2.28 -13.04 1.46
CA ARG A 160 3.69 -12.70 1.33
C ARG A 160 4.41 -12.99 2.65
N ASP A 161 5.64 -13.47 2.55
CA ASP A 161 6.53 -13.60 3.70
C ASP A 161 6.80 -12.22 4.31
N THR A 162 6.60 -12.08 5.62
CA THR A 162 6.63 -10.79 6.30
C THR A 162 8.04 -10.24 6.47
N ASP A 163 9.06 -11.11 6.68
CA ASP A 163 10.46 -10.69 6.73
C ASP A 163 10.93 -10.21 5.35
N GLU A 164 10.61 -10.96 4.27
CA GLU A 164 10.92 -10.52 2.91
C GLU A 164 10.22 -9.21 2.57
N LEU A 165 8.95 -9.05 2.99
CA LEU A 165 8.15 -7.86 2.67
C LEU A 165 8.72 -6.60 3.32
N VAL A 166 9.05 -6.66 4.63
CA VAL A 166 9.61 -5.50 5.33
C VAL A 166 11.02 -5.15 4.83
N ARG A 167 11.85 -6.14 4.50
CA ARG A 167 13.16 -5.90 3.86
C ARG A 167 13.02 -5.30 2.47
N THR A 168 12.02 -5.75 1.70
CA THR A 168 11.67 -5.14 0.40
C THR A 168 11.22 -3.70 0.58
N PHE A 169 10.41 -3.39 1.58
CA PHE A 169 10.00 -2.03 1.92
C PHE A 169 11.20 -1.11 2.16
N ILE A 170 12.15 -1.54 3.00
CA ILE A 170 13.39 -0.81 3.27
C ILE A 170 14.24 -0.67 1.99
N GLY A 171 14.43 -1.77 1.25
CA GLY A 171 15.24 -1.81 0.02
C GLY A 171 14.71 -0.95 -1.12
N LEU A 172 13.40 -0.74 -1.19
CA LEU A 172 12.76 0.19 -2.14
C LEU A 172 12.93 1.67 -1.74
N GLY A 173 13.50 1.95 -0.57
CA GLY A 173 13.71 3.30 -0.07
C GLY A 173 12.49 3.91 0.61
N PHE A 174 11.49 3.11 0.96
CA PHE A 174 10.44 3.59 1.85
C PHE A 174 11.01 3.92 3.23
N LYS A 175 10.42 4.92 3.87
CA LYS A 175 10.74 5.33 5.24
C LYS A 175 9.46 5.49 6.05
N ALA A 176 9.46 4.94 7.25
CA ALA A 176 8.31 5.00 8.14
C ALA A 176 8.76 5.10 9.60
N ILE A 177 7.92 5.73 10.42
CA ILE A 177 8.09 5.85 11.87
C ILE A 177 7.02 4.98 12.55
N LEU A 178 7.37 4.25 13.60
CA LEU A 178 6.40 3.53 14.42
C LEU A 178 5.52 4.53 15.19
N ALA A 179 4.25 4.62 14.79
CA ALA A 179 3.29 5.57 15.34
C ALA A 179 2.61 5.05 16.61
N CYS A 180 2.48 3.73 16.74
CA CYS A 180 1.89 3.05 17.88
C CYS A 180 2.55 1.71 18.08
N VAL A 181 2.75 1.32 19.34
CA VAL A 181 3.24 -0.02 19.71
C VAL A 181 2.34 -0.64 20.78
N ASP A 182 2.13 -1.95 20.67
CA ASP A 182 1.51 -2.78 21.70
C ASP A 182 2.58 -3.20 22.70
N THR A 183 2.52 -2.68 23.93
CA THR A 183 3.53 -2.95 24.96
C THR A 183 3.43 -4.35 25.58
N GLU A 184 2.40 -5.14 25.23
CA GLU A 184 2.35 -6.56 25.54
C GLU A 184 3.15 -7.41 24.55
N ALA A 185 3.40 -6.90 23.35
CA ALA A 185 4.14 -7.59 22.30
C ALA A 185 5.59 -7.14 22.16
N ILE A 186 5.84 -5.81 22.18
CA ILE A 186 7.18 -5.22 22.05
C ILE A 186 7.37 -4.08 23.07
N ASP A 187 8.63 -3.77 23.38
CA ASP A 187 8.95 -2.72 24.36
C ASP A 187 8.47 -1.33 23.91
N ALA A 188 8.01 -0.52 24.86
CA ALA A 188 7.51 0.84 24.61
C ALA A 188 8.52 1.76 23.88
N SER A 189 9.83 1.51 24.03
CA SER A 189 10.90 2.28 23.40
C SER A 189 10.96 2.15 21.88
N PHE A 190 10.23 1.18 21.30
CA PHE A 190 10.10 1.06 19.87
C PHE A 190 9.22 2.17 19.25
N ALA A 191 8.30 2.78 20.02
CA ALA A 191 7.49 3.89 19.52
C ALA A 191 8.39 5.08 19.10
N GLY A 192 8.13 5.63 17.92
CA GLY A 192 8.92 6.72 17.35
C GLY A 192 10.20 6.30 16.62
N ARG A 193 10.56 5.02 16.62
CA ARG A 193 11.68 4.51 15.82
C ARG A 193 11.32 4.42 14.34
N GLU A 194 12.33 4.56 13.48
CA GLU A 194 12.19 4.30 12.04
C GLU A 194 12.19 2.78 11.76
N ILE A 195 11.46 2.38 10.71
CA ILE A 195 11.56 1.01 10.17
C ILE A 195 12.82 0.94 9.31
N ASP A 196 13.86 0.34 9.89
CA ASP A 196 15.15 0.09 9.26
C ASP A 196 15.74 -1.27 9.67
N HIS A 197 16.92 -1.59 9.19
CA HIS A 197 17.57 -2.85 9.54
C HIS A 197 17.96 -2.96 11.02
N ALA A 198 18.19 -1.83 11.70
CA ALA A 198 18.52 -1.83 13.13
C ALA A 198 17.25 -2.14 13.95
N LEU A 199 16.09 -1.57 13.59
CA LEU A 199 14.82 -1.93 14.21
C LEU A 199 14.54 -3.43 14.06
N LEU A 200 14.72 -4.00 12.85
CA LEU A 200 14.48 -5.43 12.62
C LEU A 200 15.41 -6.32 13.43
N ALA A 201 16.65 -5.89 13.66
CA ALA A 201 17.62 -6.65 14.49
C ALA A 201 17.28 -6.62 15.99
N ASP A 202 16.57 -5.57 16.44
CA ASP A 202 16.19 -5.38 17.84
C ASP A 202 14.81 -5.96 18.16
N LEU A 203 13.98 -6.27 17.15
CA LEU A 203 12.66 -6.88 17.38
C LEU A 203 12.82 -8.26 18.04
N PRO A 204 11.99 -8.59 19.06
CA PRO A 204 12.00 -9.93 19.64
C PRO A 204 11.54 -10.96 18.60
N GLU A 205 12.09 -12.18 18.68
CA GLU A 205 11.75 -13.29 17.76
C GLU A 205 10.24 -13.64 17.75
N SER A 206 9.52 -13.30 18.82
CA SER A 206 8.08 -13.51 18.94
C SER A 206 7.23 -12.50 18.19
N ALA A 207 7.80 -11.37 17.76
CA ALA A 207 7.07 -10.34 17.04
C ALA A 207 7.12 -10.56 15.53
N ASP A 208 6.00 -10.40 14.86
CA ASP A 208 5.98 -10.40 13.40
C ASP A 208 6.77 -9.19 12.85
N PRO A 209 7.72 -9.40 11.92
CA PRO A 209 8.54 -8.30 11.38
C PRO A 209 7.74 -7.18 10.71
N CYS A 210 6.52 -7.49 10.25
CA CYS A 210 5.58 -6.52 9.70
C CYS A 210 4.58 -5.96 10.73
N GLY A 211 4.52 -6.50 11.95
CA GLY A 211 3.55 -6.08 12.96
C GLY A 211 2.12 -6.48 12.61
N GLU A 212 1.92 -7.62 11.92
CA GLU A 212 0.60 -8.02 11.41
C GLU A 212 -0.36 -8.45 12.51
N TYR A 213 0.14 -8.94 13.65
CA TYR A 213 -0.69 -9.23 14.82
C TYR A 213 -1.01 -8.02 15.68
N GLY A 214 -0.63 -6.81 15.21
CA GLY A 214 -0.88 -5.56 15.90
C GLY A 214 0.23 -5.11 16.86
N GLU A 215 1.42 -5.72 16.78
CA GLU A 215 2.59 -5.38 17.60
C GLU A 215 2.93 -3.90 17.45
N TYR A 216 2.78 -3.36 16.24
CA TYR A 216 2.97 -1.95 15.97
C TYR A 216 2.18 -1.46 14.75
N HIS A 217 1.94 -0.15 14.72
CA HIS A 217 1.46 0.57 13.55
C HIS A 217 2.47 1.64 13.14
N SER A 218 2.57 1.91 11.84
CA SER A 218 3.56 2.83 11.29
C SER A 218 2.93 3.97 10.49
N PHE A 219 3.70 5.03 10.28
CA PHE A 219 3.39 6.13 9.36
C PHE A 219 4.52 6.26 8.33
N VAL A 220 4.19 6.10 7.05
CA VAL A 220 5.15 6.22 5.94
C VAL A 220 5.29 7.67 5.53
N TYR A 221 6.49 8.21 5.61
CA TYR A 221 6.75 9.61 5.28
C TYR A 221 7.57 9.82 4.00
N ALA A 222 8.20 8.76 3.45
CA ALA A 222 8.91 8.81 2.18
C ALA A 222 8.87 7.46 1.46
N GLY A 223 9.07 7.46 0.15
CA GLY A 223 9.16 6.27 -0.66
C GLY A 223 8.84 6.52 -2.14
N PRO A 224 9.02 5.51 -3.00
CA PRO A 224 8.97 5.67 -4.46
C PRO A 224 7.58 6.01 -5.02
N ILE A 225 6.52 5.95 -4.19
CA ILE A 225 5.15 6.28 -4.60
C ILE A 225 4.80 7.75 -4.36
N PHE A 226 5.59 8.47 -3.57
CA PHE A 226 5.37 9.88 -3.26
C PHE A 226 6.21 10.78 -4.16
N LYS A 227 5.67 11.93 -4.56
CA LYS A 227 6.40 12.95 -5.32
C LYS A 227 7.57 13.56 -4.53
N GLU A 228 7.45 13.60 -3.20
CA GLU A 228 8.47 14.10 -2.28
C GLU A 228 8.25 13.52 -0.87
N ALA A 229 9.24 13.63 0.01
CA ALA A 229 9.12 13.18 1.39
C ALA A 229 8.28 14.16 2.22
N ILE A 230 7.45 13.62 3.12
CA ILE A 230 6.65 14.39 4.06
C ILE A 230 7.57 14.86 5.18
N ALA A 231 7.70 16.16 5.34
CA ALA A 231 8.50 16.76 6.40
C ALA A 231 7.83 16.51 7.76
N CYS A 232 8.25 15.47 8.46
CA CYS A 232 7.74 15.12 9.78
C CYS A 232 8.86 14.61 10.69
N LYS A 233 8.57 14.51 11.98
CA LYS A 233 9.47 13.93 12.99
C LYS A 233 8.68 13.26 14.10
N ALA A 234 9.32 12.32 14.78
CA ALA A 234 8.81 11.79 16.04
C ALA A 234 8.69 12.93 17.07
N GLY A 235 7.53 13.02 17.70
CA GLY A 235 7.22 13.97 18.76
C GLY A 235 7.12 13.29 20.10
N GLU A 236 6.16 13.70 20.92
CA GLU A 236 5.96 13.18 22.28
C GLU A 236 5.48 11.72 22.25
N LEU A 237 6.00 10.91 23.19
CA LEU A 237 5.49 9.57 23.45
C LEU A 237 4.33 9.66 24.45
N ILE A 238 3.16 9.18 24.02
CA ILE A 238 1.91 9.32 24.78
C ILE A 238 1.35 7.93 25.10
N ARG A 239 1.27 7.58 26.35
CA ARG A 239 0.61 6.37 26.80
C ARG A 239 -0.90 6.64 26.97
N ARG A 240 -1.72 6.20 26.03
CA ARG A 240 -3.18 6.43 26.08
C ARG A 240 -3.95 5.35 26.83
N THR A 241 -3.41 4.14 26.84
CA THR A 241 -3.95 3.00 27.60
C THR A 241 -2.80 2.25 28.27
N PRO A 242 -3.06 1.34 29.21
CA PRO A 242 -1.99 0.50 29.78
C PRO A 242 -1.22 -0.30 28.74
N ARG A 243 -1.86 -0.64 27.61
CA ARG A 243 -1.33 -1.51 26.57
C ARG A 243 -0.66 -0.76 25.42
N PHE A 244 -1.18 0.40 24.98
CA PHE A 244 -0.71 1.06 23.78
C PHE A 244 0.10 2.33 24.07
N ASN A 245 1.29 2.40 23.49
CA ASN A 245 2.15 3.57 23.52
C ASN A 245 2.22 4.22 22.12
N TYR A 246 1.90 5.51 22.04
CA TYR A 246 1.84 6.25 20.78
C TYR A 246 2.99 7.23 20.67
N CYS A 247 3.54 7.39 19.47
CA CYS A 247 4.38 8.51 19.11
C CYS A 247 3.53 9.56 18.37
N ASP A 248 3.42 10.76 18.92
CA ASP A 248 2.75 11.88 18.24
C ASP A 248 3.65 12.41 17.11
N ILE A 249 3.51 11.83 15.91
CA ILE A 249 4.25 12.29 14.75
C ILE A 249 3.73 13.67 14.36
N VAL A 250 4.65 14.66 14.29
CA VAL A 250 4.33 16.06 14.01
C VAL A 250 5.02 16.54 12.75
N ARG A 251 4.45 17.54 12.09
CA ARG A 251 5.16 18.21 10.98
C ARG A 251 6.49 18.76 11.48
N ALA A 252 7.54 18.54 10.70
CA ALA A 252 8.78 19.27 10.89
C ALA A 252 8.60 20.67 10.30
N THR A 253 8.85 21.70 11.09
CA THR A 253 8.97 23.05 10.56
C THR A 253 10.19 23.09 9.65
N ALA A 254 10.03 23.67 8.43
CA ALA A 254 11.20 23.92 7.57
C ALA A 254 12.26 24.66 8.41
N PRO A 255 13.54 24.31 8.29
CA PRO A 255 14.59 25.15 8.87
C PRO A 255 14.44 26.55 8.29
N SER A 256 14.24 27.53 9.16
CA SER A 256 14.21 28.96 8.86
C SER A 256 15.53 29.45 8.30
#